data_db42980462e9474197dc01dcb0d54c2d
#
_entry.id   db42980462e9474197dc01dcb0d54c2d
#
_cell.length_a   1.000
_cell.length_b   1.000
_cell.length_c   1.000
_cell.angle_alpha   90.00
_cell.angle_beta   90.00
_cell.angle_gamma   90.00
#
_symmetry.space_group_name_H-M   'P 1'
#
loop_
_entity.id
_entity.type
_entity.pdbx_description
1 polymer ?
#
loop_
_entity_poly.entity_id
_entity_poly.type
_entity_poly.pdbx_seq_one_letter_code
_entity_poly.pdbx_strand_id
1 'polypeptide(L)'
;MDRGPLLKVEGVSKHFGGVKAVDNVSFEVNAGEVVGIIGDNGAGKSTLIKMISGVYVPDEGKIWFDGKETEGKSPREMREMRLETIYQDLALADNLDASSNIFLGREKLKNRVFKTVDRGRMMDGARDTLKTLAFQLPNLKRLTRDLSGGQRQGVAIARAMHWNARFLIMDEPTAAVGVAGRRNIYKLVGDLREKGVPVVYVTPNVREAFSIVDRAVVIRRGRKVVERMVKETTVDEIVGFIVGSRKAEE
;
A
#
# COMPACT_ATOMS: atom_id res chain seq x y z
N MET A 1 8.18 -15.08 -21.45
CA MET A 1 9.28 -15.00 -20.48
C MET A 1 8.66 -14.77 -19.13
N ASP A 2 8.77 -15.74 -18.27
CA ASP A 2 8.29 -15.65 -16.89
C ASP A 2 9.13 -14.57 -16.18
N ARG A 3 8.58 -13.39 -15.99
CA ARG A 3 9.22 -12.35 -15.19
C ARG A 3 8.99 -12.79 -13.75
N GLY A 4 10.05 -13.15 -13.04
CA GLY A 4 9.96 -13.46 -11.61
C GLY A 4 9.18 -12.41 -10.79
N PRO A 5 9.02 -12.62 -9.49
CA PRO A 5 8.21 -11.75 -8.64
C PRO A 5 8.69 -10.30 -8.70
N LEU A 6 7.75 -9.34 -8.71
CA LEU A 6 8.09 -7.91 -8.72
C LEU A 6 8.64 -7.46 -7.37
N LEU A 7 8.14 -8.02 -6.26
CA LEU A 7 8.69 -7.87 -4.92
C LEU A 7 9.07 -9.25 -4.38
N LYS A 8 10.29 -9.40 -3.87
CA LYS A 8 10.74 -10.57 -3.13
C LYS A 8 11.27 -10.13 -1.78
N VAL A 9 10.76 -10.72 -0.72
CA VAL A 9 11.21 -10.54 0.67
C VAL A 9 11.73 -11.89 1.14
N GLU A 10 12.96 -11.96 1.62
CA GLU A 10 13.63 -13.22 1.97
C GLU A 10 14.32 -13.10 3.31
N GLY A 11 13.80 -13.85 4.30
CA GLY A 11 14.40 -14.00 5.62
C GLY A 11 14.52 -12.71 6.42
N VAL A 12 13.69 -11.69 6.16
CA VAL A 12 13.88 -10.38 6.79
C VAL A 12 13.55 -10.41 8.26
N SER A 13 14.42 -9.81 9.06
CA SER A 13 14.26 -9.60 10.50
C SER A 13 14.49 -8.13 10.86
N LYS A 14 13.78 -7.66 11.91
CA LYS A 14 13.98 -6.34 12.50
C LYS A 14 13.82 -6.35 14.00
N HIS A 15 14.83 -5.84 14.68
CA HIS A 15 14.87 -5.75 16.13
C HIS A 15 14.81 -4.28 16.58
N PHE A 16 14.16 -4.04 17.70
CA PHE A 16 14.17 -2.75 18.41
C PHE A 16 14.54 -3.03 19.86
N GLY A 17 15.80 -2.83 20.23
CA GLY A 17 16.32 -3.28 21.53
C GLY A 17 16.16 -4.79 21.68
N GLY A 18 15.49 -5.23 22.74
CA GLY A 18 15.22 -6.66 23.00
C GLY A 18 14.00 -7.23 22.26
N VAL A 19 13.26 -6.41 21.49
CA VAL A 19 12.02 -6.84 20.83
C VAL A 19 12.29 -7.20 19.37
N LYS A 20 12.02 -8.45 18.99
CA LYS A 20 11.96 -8.88 17.59
C LYS A 20 10.61 -8.48 16.99
N ALA A 21 10.56 -7.33 16.33
CA ALA A 21 9.32 -6.83 15.71
C ALA A 21 8.96 -7.60 14.43
N VAL A 22 9.97 -8.06 13.68
CA VAL A 22 9.86 -8.99 12.55
C VAL A 22 10.97 -10.02 12.67
N ASP A 23 10.66 -11.29 12.43
CA ASP A 23 11.57 -12.42 12.65
C ASP A 23 11.43 -13.42 11.50
N ASN A 24 12.43 -13.46 10.61
CA ASN A 24 12.58 -14.38 9.49
C ASN A 24 11.35 -14.47 8.58
N VAL A 25 10.88 -13.33 8.06
CA VAL A 25 9.71 -13.27 7.18
C VAL A 25 10.14 -13.33 5.71
N SER A 26 9.53 -14.26 4.96
CA SER A 26 9.73 -14.41 3.51
C SER A 26 8.40 -14.50 2.79
N PHE A 27 8.23 -13.76 1.69
CA PHE A 27 7.12 -13.85 0.75
C PHE A 27 7.47 -13.13 -0.55
N GLU A 28 6.66 -13.35 -1.57
CA GLU A 28 6.83 -12.73 -2.88
C GLU A 28 5.52 -12.07 -3.33
N VAL A 29 5.58 -11.14 -4.27
CA VAL A 29 4.40 -10.55 -4.90
C VAL A 29 4.62 -10.48 -6.41
N ASN A 30 3.70 -11.05 -7.16
CA ASN A 30 3.73 -11.08 -8.61
C ASN A 30 3.02 -9.87 -9.23
N ALA A 31 3.27 -9.61 -10.52
CA ALA A 31 2.56 -8.57 -11.25
C ALA A 31 1.04 -8.86 -11.27
N GLY A 32 0.23 -7.83 -11.02
CA GLY A 32 -1.23 -7.94 -11.01
C GLY A 32 -1.81 -8.75 -9.85
N GLU A 33 -1.02 -9.08 -8.83
CA GLU A 33 -1.46 -9.81 -7.65
C GLU A 33 -1.81 -8.85 -6.50
N VAL A 34 -2.88 -9.14 -5.77
CA VAL A 34 -3.21 -8.46 -4.50
C VAL A 34 -2.89 -9.40 -3.34
N VAL A 35 -1.82 -9.09 -2.61
CA VAL A 35 -1.37 -9.88 -1.44
C VAL A 35 -1.81 -9.19 -0.16
N GLY A 36 -2.56 -9.89 0.69
CA GLY A 36 -2.96 -9.42 2.01
C GLY A 36 -1.92 -9.75 3.07
N ILE A 37 -1.39 -8.74 3.76
CA ILE A 37 -0.63 -8.94 5.01
C ILE A 37 -1.59 -8.83 6.16
N ILE A 38 -1.94 -9.96 6.77
CA ILE A 38 -3.01 -10.07 7.76
C ILE A 38 -2.42 -10.45 9.12
N GLY A 39 -2.96 -9.91 10.20
CA GLY A 39 -2.53 -10.23 11.55
C GLY A 39 -3.02 -9.20 12.55
N ASP A 40 -2.92 -9.51 13.83
CA ASP A 40 -3.37 -8.65 14.91
C ASP A 40 -2.57 -7.35 15.01
N ASN A 41 -3.09 -6.40 15.79
CA ASN A 41 -2.33 -5.19 16.13
C ASN A 41 -1.06 -5.58 16.90
N GLY A 42 0.06 -4.95 16.53
CA GLY A 42 1.37 -5.32 17.10
C GLY A 42 2.00 -6.59 16.51
N ALA A 43 1.38 -7.25 15.53
CA ALA A 43 1.94 -8.47 14.92
C ALA A 43 3.23 -8.26 14.11
N GLY A 44 3.64 -6.99 13.84
CA GLY A 44 4.84 -6.66 13.06
C GLY A 44 4.56 -6.17 11.65
N LYS A 45 3.27 -6.09 11.22
CA LYS A 45 2.87 -5.70 9.86
C LYS A 45 3.46 -4.36 9.40
N SER A 46 3.24 -3.30 10.18
CA SER A 46 3.71 -1.96 9.82
C SER A 46 5.25 -1.85 9.84
N THR A 47 5.94 -2.64 10.68
CA THR A 47 7.40 -2.74 10.66
C THR A 47 7.88 -3.39 9.36
N LEU A 48 7.22 -4.48 8.93
CA LEU A 48 7.51 -5.14 7.67
C LEU A 48 7.32 -4.19 6.48
N ILE A 49 6.21 -3.45 6.44
CA ILE A 49 5.94 -2.45 5.40
C ILE A 49 6.99 -1.33 5.41
N LYS A 50 7.40 -0.87 6.57
CA LYS A 50 8.45 0.16 6.69
C LYS A 50 9.82 -0.32 6.20
N MET A 51 10.13 -1.62 6.31
CA MET A 51 11.33 -2.19 5.69
C MET A 51 11.18 -2.21 4.15
N ILE A 52 10.05 -2.69 3.62
CA ILE A 52 9.81 -2.76 2.18
C ILE A 52 9.83 -1.36 1.55
N SER A 53 9.32 -0.34 2.26
CA SER A 53 9.29 1.05 1.78
C SER A 53 10.60 1.83 1.99
N GLY A 54 11.63 1.20 2.55
CA GLY A 54 12.94 1.83 2.78
C GLY A 54 12.99 2.78 3.98
N VAL A 55 11.98 2.78 4.87
CA VAL A 55 12.00 3.56 6.13
C VAL A 55 12.93 2.90 7.15
N TYR A 56 12.93 1.57 7.19
CA TYR A 56 13.83 0.80 8.04
C TYR A 56 14.71 -0.11 7.17
N VAL A 57 15.98 -0.23 7.55
CA VAL A 57 16.86 -1.25 6.99
C VAL A 57 16.63 -2.55 7.76
N PRO A 58 16.41 -3.71 7.10
CA PRO A 58 16.41 -5.00 7.77
C PRO A 58 17.73 -5.24 8.54
N ASP A 59 17.65 -5.91 9.69
CA ASP A 59 18.87 -6.32 10.41
C ASP A 59 19.42 -7.64 9.84
N GLU A 60 18.51 -8.46 9.27
CA GLU A 60 18.82 -9.72 8.58
C GLU A 60 17.92 -9.88 7.37
N GLY A 61 18.35 -10.73 6.42
CA GLY A 61 17.60 -11.02 5.20
C GLY A 61 17.71 -9.91 4.15
N LYS A 62 16.97 -10.07 3.06
CA LYS A 62 17.06 -9.18 1.89
C LYS A 62 15.71 -8.89 1.28
N ILE A 63 15.61 -7.74 0.61
CA ILE A 63 14.43 -7.32 -0.14
C ILE A 63 14.88 -6.96 -1.56
N TRP A 64 14.18 -7.50 -2.55
CA TRP A 64 14.36 -7.14 -3.97
C TRP A 64 13.07 -6.56 -4.53
N PHE A 65 13.25 -5.53 -5.33
CA PHE A 65 12.17 -4.94 -6.10
C PHE A 65 12.57 -4.80 -7.58
N ASP A 66 11.74 -5.33 -8.48
CA ASP A 66 12.00 -5.39 -9.93
C ASP A 66 13.40 -6.00 -10.23
N GLY A 67 13.74 -7.09 -9.54
CA GLY A 67 15.01 -7.82 -9.65
C GLY A 67 16.23 -7.11 -9.05
N LYS A 68 16.05 -5.96 -8.40
CA LYS A 68 17.14 -5.17 -7.78
C LYS A 68 17.05 -5.23 -6.27
N GLU A 69 18.17 -5.48 -5.61
CA GLU A 69 18.27 -5.40 -4.16
C GLU A 69 18.00 -3.96 -3.68
N THR A 70 17.24 -3.82 -2.59
CA THR A 70 16.78 -2.53 -2.07
C THR A 70 17.52 -2.10 -0.80
N GLU A 71 18.56 -2.83 -0.38
CA GLU A 71 19.31 -2.53 0.83
C GLU A 71 19.85 -1.08 0.82
N GLY A 72 19.65 -0.38 1.93
CA GLY A 72 20.08 1.01 2.11
C GLY A 72 19.31 2.05 1.30
N LYS A 73 18.32 1.67 0.50
CA LYS A 73 17.49 2.62 -0.24
C LYS A 73 16.52 3.37 0.68
N SER A 74 16.52 4.68 0.53
CA SER A 74 15.58 5.57 1.21
C SER A 74 14.16 5.46 0.61
N PRO A 75 13.10 5.91 1.33
CA PRO A 75 11.74 5.96 0.79
C PRO A 75 11.61 6.79 -0.50
N ARG A 76 12.50 7.77 -0.69
CA ARG A 76 12.56 8.55 -1.93
C ARG A 76 13.02 7.70 -3.10
N GLU A 77 14.09 6.91 -2.91
CA GLU A 77 14.62 6.03 -3.95
C GLU A 77 13.64 4.91 -4.28
N MET A 78 12.92 4.36 -3.27
CA MET A 78 11.84 3.39 -3.52
C MET A 78 10.73 3.99 -4.39
N ARG A 79 10.34 5.26 -4.16
CA ARG A 79 9.40 5.97 -5.02
C ARG A 79 9.94 6.24 -6.43
N GLU A 80 11.24 6.52 -6.57
CA GLU A 80 11.89 6.65 -7.88
C GLU A 80 11.88 5.31 -8.64
N MET A 81 11.91 4.18 -7.93
CA MET A 81 11.68 2.83 -8.47
C MET A 81 10.20 2.52 -8.73
N ARG A 82 9.27 3.46 -8.44
CA ARG A 82 7.82 3.35 -8.62
C ARG A 82 7.13 2.39 -7.64
N LEU A 83 7.72 2.16 -6.46
CA LEU A 83 7.06 1.57 -5.32
C LEU A 83 6.52 2.70 -4.44
N GLU A 84 5.19 2.78 -4.34
CA GLU A 84 4.52 3.80 -3.52
C GLU A 84 3.85 3.15 -2.31
N THR A 85 3.90 3.86 -1.19
CA THR A 85 3.27 3.41 0.06
C THR A 85 2.26 4.43 0.53
N ILE A 86 1.04 3.99 0.74
CA ILE A 86 -0.03 4.75 1.37
C ILE A 86 -0.14 4.24 2.81
N TYR A 87 0.37 5.02 3.74
CA TYR A 87 0.30 4.71 5.16
C TYR A 87 -1.09 5.01 5.72
N GLN A 88 -1.39 4.51 6.91
CA GLN A 88 -2.62 4.79 7.65
C GLN A 88 -2.82 6.31 7.83
N ASP A 89 -1.76 7.06 8.12
CA ASP A 89 -1.72 8.50 7.94
C ASP A 89 -1.43 8.82 6.47
N LEU A 90 -2.43 9.32 5.76
CA LEU A 90 -2.37 9.56 4.32
C LEU A 90 -1.35 10.64 3.91
N ALA A 91 -0.78 11.35 4.87
CA ALA A 91 0.14 12.47 4.68
C ALA A 91 -0.41 13.47 3.62
N LEU A 92 -1.69 13.81 3.73
CA LEU A 92 -2.35 14.84 2.94
C LEU A 92 -2.32 16.17 3.68
N ALA A 93 -2.04 17.26 2.97
CA ALA A 93 -2.10 18.59 3.51
C ALA A 93 -3.57 19.05 3.62
N ASP A 94 -4.10 19.15 4.83
CA ASP A 94 -5.49 19.45 5.10
C ASP A 94 -5.95 20.83 4.59
N ASN A 95 -5.02 21.78 4.50
CA ASN A 95 -5.23 23.16 4.02
C ASN A 95 -5.08 23.31 2.51
N LEU A 96 -4.77 22.24 1.79
CA LEU A 96 -4.71 22.23 0.33
C LEU A 96 -5.92 21.51 -0.27
N ASP A 97 -6.26 21.87 -1.49
CA ASP A 97 -7.28 21.17 -2.26
C ASP A 97 -6.78 19.80 -2.78
N ALA A 98 -7.71 18.97 -3.28
CA ALA A 98 -7.40 17.63 -3.75
C ALA A 98 -6.39 17.65 -4.91
N SER A 99 -6.50 18.60 -5.85
CA SER A 99 -5.57 18.68 -6.98
C SER A 99 -4.16 19.04 -6.54
N SER A 100 -4.02 19.96 -5.60
CA SER A 100 -2.74 20.35 -5.02
C SER A 100 -2.10 19.21 -4.22
N ASN A 101 -2.89 18.40 -3.51
CA ASN A 101 -2.38 17.22 -2.81
C ASN A 101 -1.88 16.13 -3.76
N ILE A 102 -2.54 15.92 -4.91
CA ILE A 102 -2.08 14.95 -5.92
C ILE A 102 -0.70 15.34 -6.48
N PHE A 103 -0.44 16.64 -6.62
CA PHE A 103 0.81 17.17 -7.17
C PHE A 103 1.84 17.59 -6.11
N LEU A 104 1.55 17.42 -4.83
CA LEU A 104 2.38 17.92 -3.73
C LEU A 104 3.84 17.43 -3.84
N GLY A 105 4.77 18.40 -3.87
CA GLY A 105 6.20 18.17 -4.04
C GLY A 105 6.65 17.94 -5.48
N ARG A 106 5.73 17.98 -6.46
CA ARG A 106 6.00 17.83 -7.90
C ARG A 106 5.06 18.70 -8.72
N GLU A 107 4.88 19.95 -8.28
CA GLU A 107 3.95 20.92 -8.85
C GLU A 107 4.30 21.24 -10.30
N LYS A 108 3.30 21.38 -11.16
CA LYS A 108 3.48 21.89 -12.52
C LYS A 108 3.77 23.39 -12.47
N LEU A 109 4.84 23.81 -13.14
CA LEU A 109 5.22 25.23 -13.19
C LEU A 109 4.85 25.85 -14.54
N LYS A 110 4.24 27.06 -14.52
CA LYS A 110 4.06 27.90 -15.70
C LYS A 110 5.39 28.47 -16.18
N ASN A 111 6.18 28.93 -15.21
CA ASN A 111 7.49 29.52 -15.49
C ASN A 111 8.49 28.92 -14.49
N ARG A 112 9.57 28.33 -15.03
CA ARG A 112 10.64 27.72 -14.22
C ARG A 112 11.51 28.75 -13.50
N VAL A 113 11.64 29.96 -14.07
CA VAL A 113 12.46 31.03 -13.50
C VAL A 113 11.77 31.64 -12.28
N PHE A 114 10.48 31.99 -12.40
CA PHE A 114 9.69 32.57 -11.32
C PHE A 114 9.00 31.49 -10.42
N LYS A 115 9.18 30.21 -10.73
CA LYS A 115 8.57 29.07 -9.99
C LYS A 115 7.06 29.23 -9.74
N THR A 116 6.35 29.89 -10.66
CA THR A 116 4.89 30.07 -10.54
C THR A 116 4.17 28.77 -10.89
N VAL A 117 3.29 28.34 -9.97
CA VAL A 117 2.55 27.08 -10.09
C VAL A 117 1.45 27.20 -11.14
N ASP A 118 1.34 26.19 -12.01
CA ASP A 118 0.27 26.07 -12.99
C ASP A 118 -0.91 25.25 -12.42
N ARG A 119 -1.77 25.92 -11.67
CA ARG A 119 -2.95 25.29 -11.06
C ARG A 119 -3.92 24.71 -12.09
N GLY A 120 -4.01 25.31 -13.28
CA GLY A 120 -4.87 24.80 -14.36
C GLY A 120 -4.43 23.42 -14.82
N ARG A 121 -3.15 23.28 -15.22
CA ARG A 121 -2.59 22.00 -15.62
C ARG A 121 -2.61 20.95 -14.51
N MET A 122 -2.45 21.36 -13.25
CA MET A 122 -2.57 20.44 -12.11
C MET A 122 -4.02 19.95 -11.95
N MET A 123 -5.00 20.83 -12.09
CA MET A 123 -6.42 20.48 -12.02
C MET A 123 -6.82 19.49 -13.11
N ASP A 124 -6.38 19.73 -14.34
CA ASP A 124 -6.67 18.85 -15.48
C ASP A 124 -6.00 17.49 -15.30
N GLY A 125 -4.71 17.46 -14.93
CA GLY A 125 -4.02 16.20 -14.65
C GLY A 125 -4.61 15.41 -13.47
N ALA A 126 -5.06 16.09 -12.42
CA ALA A 126 -5.76 15.44 -11.31
C ALA A 126 -7.11 14.83 -11.77
N ARG A 127 -7.87 15.55 -12.60
CA ARG A 127 -9.13 15.06 -13.18
C ARG A 127 -8.90 13.81 -14.03
N ASP A 128 -7.90 13.84 -14.89
CA ASP A 128 -7.57 12.72 -15.78
C ASP A 128 -7.12 11.49 -14.97
N THR A 129 -6.32 11.69 -13.92
CA THR A 129 -5.89 10.59 -13.04
C THR A 129 -7.10 9.97 -12.33
N LEU A 130 -7.97 10.78 -11.74
CA LEU A 130 -9.17 10.29 -11.06
C LEU A 130 -10.14 9.59 -12.02
N LYS A 131 -10.27 10.10 -13.25
CA LYS A 131 -11.07 9.45 -14.31
C LYS A 131 -10.49 8.08 -14.68
N THR A 132 -9.16 7.99 -14.84
CA THR A 132 -8.46 6.72 -15.12
C THR A 132 -8.68 5.69 -14.02
N LEU A 133 -8.78 6.15 -12.76
CA LEU A 133 -9.07 5.31 -11.60
C LEU A 133 -10.56 5.02 -11.41
N ALA A 134 -11.44 5.51 -12.30
CA ALA A 134 -12.90 5.47 -12.14
C ALA A 134 -13.38 6.00 -10.77
N PHE A 135 -12.59 6.89 -10.15
CA PHE A 135 -12.87 7.45 -8.83
C PHE A 135 -13.52 8.83 -8.97
N GLN A 136 -14.72 8.98 -8.41
CA GLN A 136 -15.47 10.23 -8.48
C GLN A 136 -15.18 11.12 -7.26
N LEU A 137 -14.62 12.28 -7.52
CA LEU A 137 -14.50 13.37 -6.55
C LEU A 137 -15.30 14.57 -7.07
N PRO A 138 -16.41 14.95 -6.44
CA PRO A 138 -17.35 15.94 -6.98
C PRO A 138 -16.71 17.32 -7.20
N ASN A 139 -15.75 17.71 -6.35
CA ASN A 139 -15.10 19.00 -6.44
C ASN A 139 -13.62 18.90 -6.06
N LEU A 140 -12.74 19.03 -7.06
CA LEU A 140 -11.28 19.00 -6.88
C LEU A 140 -10.71 20.23 -6.14
N LYS A 141 -11.47 21.33 -6.07
CA LYS A 141 -11.08 22.55 -5.34
C LYS A 141 -11.43 22.51 -3.86
N ARG A 142 -12.17 21.47 -3.41
CA ARG A 142 -12.52 21.30 -2.02
C ARG A 142 -11.27 21.03 -1.20
N LEU A 143 -11.14 21.67 -0.05
CA LEU A 143 -10.01 21.43 0.87
C LEU A 143 -10.05 20.00 1.38
N THR A 144 -8.87 19.40 1.52
CA THR A 144 -8.76 17.98 1.89
C THR A 144 -9.35 17.68 3.26
N ARG A 145 -9.29 18.64 4.21
CA ARG A 145 -9.95 18.51 5.51
C ARG A 145 -11.48 18.33 5.43
N ASP A 146 -12.11 18.83 4.36
CA ASP A 146 -13.56 18.78 4.16
C ASP A 146 -14.00 17.53 3.37
N LEU A 147 -13.07 16.68 2.98
CA LEU A 147 -13.33 15.42 2.28
C LEU A 147 -13.66 14.32 3.29
N SER A 148 -14.53 13.38 2.88
CA SER A 148 -14.75 12.16 3.65
C SER A 148 -13.49 11.28 3.67
N GLY A 149 -13.38 10.37 4.65
CA GLY A 149 -12.24 9.45 4.73
C GLY A 149 -11.98 8.67 3.44
N GLY A 150 -13.06 8.15 2.79
CA GLY A 150 -12.93 7.48 1.50
C GLY A 150 -12.49 8.39 0.36
N GLN A 151 -12.90 9.68 0.37
CA GLN A 151 -12.45 10.67 -0.60
C GLN A 151 -10.97 11.02 -0.39
N ARG A 152 -10.55 11.20 0.86
CA ARG A 152 -9.13 11.41 1.23
C ARG A 152 -8.27 10.23 0.76
N GLN A 153 -8.74 9.00 0.99
CA GLN A 153 -8.05 7.79 0.51
C GLN A 153 -7.92 7.77 -1.01
N GLY A 154 -9.00 8.11 -1.73
CA GLY A 154 -8.97 8.22 -3.19
C GLY A 154 -7.98 9.26 -3.69
N VAL A 155 -7.83 10.40 -3.02
CA VAL A 155 -6.81 11.42 -3.33
C VAL A 155 -5.40 10.88 -3.11
N ALA A 156 -5.15 10.14 -2.02
CA ALA A 156 -3.84 9.54 -1.74
C ALA A 156 -3.46 8.49 -2.79
N ILE A 157 -4.42 7.64 -3.22
CA ILE A 157 -4.20 6.67 -4.29
C ILE A 157 -3.99 7.39 -5.63
N ALA A 158 -4.78 8.43 -5.93
CA ALA A 158 -4.59 9.23 -7.14
C ALA A 158 -3.21 9.89 -7.18
N ARG A 159 -2.70 10.38 -6.05
CA ARG A 159 -1.33 10.90 -5.94
C ARG A 159 -0.31 9.83 -6.32
N ALA A 160 -0.40 8.63 -5.75
CA ALA A 160 0.50 7.52 -6.07
C ALA A 160 0.44 7.15 -7.56
N MET A 161 -0.75 7.00 -8.12
CA MET A 161 -0.94 6.60 -9.51
C MET A 161 -0.59 7.69 -10.51
N HIS A 162 -0.79 8.97 -10.16
CA HIS A 162 -0.36 10.09 -11.01
C HIS A 162 1.16 10.07 -11.29
N TRP A 163 1.92 9.52 -10.36
CA TRP A 163 3.38 9.37 -10.45
C TRP A 163 3.80 8.00 -11.00
N ASN A 164 2.90 7.30 -11.70
CA ASN A 164 3.16 6.03 -12.37
C ASN A 164 3.64 4.93 -11.40
N ALA A 165 3.03 4.82 -10.23
CA ALA A 165 3.28 3.70 -9.35
C ALA A 165 3.09 2.37 -10.12
N ARG A 166 4.08 1.48 -10.00
CA ARG A 166 4.04 0.11 -10.56
C ARG A 166 3.76 -0.92 -9.47
N PHE A 167 3.85 -0.50 -8.23
CA PHE A 167 3.61 -1.31 -7.04
C PHE A 167 3.03 -0.42 -5.94
N LEU A 168 1.97 -0.87 -5.30
CA LEU A 168 1.32 -0.10 -4.27
C LEU A 168 1.25 -0.88 -2.96
N ILE A 169 1.63 -0.24 -1.86
CA ILE A 169 1.41 -0.73 -0.51
C ILE A 169 0.32 0.13 0.12
N MET A 170 -0.68 -0.49 0.72
CA MET A 170 -1.76 0.18 1.44
C MET A 170 -1.81 -0.33 2.88
N ASP A 171 -1.44 0.52 3.83
CA ASP A 171 -1.44 0.18 5.25
C ASP A 171 -2.76 0.64 5.89
N GLU A 172 -3.63 -0.32 6.23
CA GLU A 172 -4.96 -0.13 6.82
C GLU A 172 -5.84 0.91 6.10
N PRO A 173 -6.03 0.83 4.77
CA PRO A 173 -6.63 1.92 3.99
C PRO A 173 -8.10 2.18 4.29
N THR A 174 -8.76 1.33 5.06
CA THR A 174 -10.19 1.46 5.41
C THR A 174 -10.44 1.75 6.89
N ALA A 175 -9.41 1.91 7.72
CA ALA A 175 -9.55 2.09 9.17
C ALA A 175 -10.46 3.27 9.54
N ALA A 176 -10.36 4.41 8.82
CA ALA A 176 -11.14 5.62 9.06
C ALA A 176 -12.26 5.84 8.01
N VAL A 177 -12.72 4.76 7.34
CA VAL A 177 -13.62 4.88 6.20
C VAL A 177 -14.96 4.17 6.46
N GLY A 178 -16.07 4.88 6.26
CA GLY A 178 -17.41 4.32 6.36
C GLY A 178 -17.72 3.31 5.24
N VAL A 179 -18.83 2.56 5.40
CA VAL A 179 -19.20 1.42 4.53
C VAL A 179 -19.19 1.75 3.04
N ALA A 180 -19.78 2.89 2.64
CA ALA A 180 -19.81 3.31 1.24
C ALA A 180 -18.41 3.61 0.69
N GLY A 181 -17.57 4.25 1.49
CA GLY A 181 -16.18 4.54 1.12
C GLY A 181 -15.34 3.27 0.98
N ARG A 182 -15.54 2.27 1.83
CA ARG A 182 -14.83 0.97 1.73
C ARG A 182 -15.11 0.29 0.38
N ARG A 183 -16.37 0.27 -0.07
CA ARG A 183 -16.73 -0.30 -1.39
C ARG A 183 -15.97 0.39 -2.53
N ASN A 184 -15.81 1.71 -2.46
CA ASN A 184 -15.05 2.45 -3.47
C ASN A 184 -13.56 2.08 -3.46
N ILE A 185 -12.98 1.88 -2.27
CA ILE A 185 -11.57 1.43 -2.14
C ILE A 185 -11.42 0.01 -2.69
N TYR A 186 -12.35 -0.91 -2.39
CA TYR A 186 -12.31 -2.29 -2.89
C TYR A 186 -12.38 -2.33 -4.42
N LYS A 187 -13.31 -1.55 -4.99
CA LYS A 187 -13.40 -1.41 -6.44
C LYS A 187 -12.09 -0.88 -7.03
N LEU A 188 -11.52 0.16 -6.41
CA LEU A 188 -10.29 0.79 -6.89
C LEU A 188 -9.10 -0.19 -6.83
N VAL A 189 -8.99 -1.03 -5.79
CA VAL A 189 -7.97 -2.09 -5.72
C VAL A 189 -8.19 -3.14 -6.82
N GLY A 190 -9.45 -3.52 -7.09
CA GLY A 190 -9.80 -4.39 -8.20
C GLY A 190 -9.40 -3.82 -9.56
N ASP A 191 -9.71 -2.54 -9.80
CA ASP A 191 -9.32 -1.84 -11.04
C ASP A 191 -7.78 -1.76 -11.21
N LEU A 192 -7.02 -1.61 -10.11
CA LEU A 192 -5.56 -1.62 -10.13
C LEU A 192 -5.03 -3.01 -10.50
N ARG A 193 -5.59 -4.07 -9.91
CA ARG A 193 -5.26 -5.46 -10.22
C ARG A 193 -5.47 -5.77 -11.70
N GLU A 194 -6.64 -5.39 -12.26
CA GLU A 194 -6.94 -5.58 -13.69
C GLU A 194 -5.98 -4.84 -14.62
N LYS A 195 -5.42 -3.72 -14.16
CA LYS A 195 -4.36 -2.97 -14.86
C LYS A 195 -2.97 -3.54 -14.67
N GLY A 196 -2.85 -4.67 -13.98
CA GLY A 196 -1.57 -5.33 -13.73
C GLY A 196 -0.71 -4.65 -12.64
N VAL A 197 -1.26 -3.72 -11.85
CA VAL A 197 -0.58 -3.09 -10.72
C VAL A 197 -0.74 -3.97 -9.48
N PRO A 198 0.34 -4.59 -8.98
CA PRO A 198 0.26 -5.39 -7.77
C PRO A 198 0.06 -4.51 -6.54
N VAL A 199 -0.67 -5.05 -5.56
CA VAL A 199 -0.99 -4.35 -4.32
C VAL A 199 -0.65 -5.24 -3.12
N VAL A 200 0.10 -4.70 -2.16
CA VAL A 200 0.18 -5.24 -0.81
C VAL A 200 -0.86 -4.53 0.05
N TYR A 201 -1.86 -5.28 0.49
CA TYR A 201 -2.97 -4.77 1.29
C TYR A 201 -2.83 -5.21 2.74
N VAL A 202 -2.56 -4.28 3.64
CA VAL A 202 -2.35 -4.57 5.06
C VAL A 202 -3.60 -4.28 5.85
N THR A 203 -4.11 -5.26 6.58
CA THR A 203 -5.29 -5.08 7.42
C THR A 203 -5.32 -6.08 8.59
N PRO A 204 -5.82 -5.71 9.76
CA PRO A 204 -6.15 -6.67 10.82
C PRO A 204 -7.49 -7.39 10.58
N ASN A 205 -8.30 -6.91 9.63
CA ASN A 205 -9.65 -7.42 9.37
C ASN A 205 -9.63 -8.52 8.31
N VAL A 206 -9.73 -9.78 8.74
CA VAL A 206 -9.71 -10.96 7.85
C VAL A 206 -10.85 -10.93 6.83
N ARG A 207 -12.08 -10.58 7.26
CA ARG A 207 -13.24 -10.53 6.34
C ARG A 207 -13.07 -9.49 5.25
N GLU A 208 -12.46 -8.38 5.58
CA GLU A 208 -12.10 -7.35 4.61
C GLU A 208 -11.09 -7.87 3.60
N ALA A 209 -10.00 -8.49 4.08
CA ALA A 209 -8.98 -9.06 3.22
C ALA A 209 -9.58 -10.04 2.21
N PHE A 210 -10.46 -10.95 2.66
CA PHE A 210 -11.12 -11.94 1.82
C PHE A 210 -11.98 -11.34 0.68
N SER A 211 -12.38 -10.10 0.81
CA SER A 211 -13.14 -9.39 -0.24
C SER A 211 -12.27 -8.82 -1.34
N ILE A 212 -10.92 -8.78 -1.15
CA ILE A 212 -10.04 -7.97 -1.98
C ILE A 212 -8.81 -8.73 -2.46
N VAL A 213 -8.19 -9.56 -1.58
CA VAL A 213 -6.88 -10.14 -1.83
C VAL A 213 -6.99 -11.49 -2.54
N ASP A 214 -6.00 -11.81 -3.35
CA ASP A 214 -5.87 -13.11 -4.00
C ASP A 214 -5.22 -14.13 -3.07
N ARG A 215 -4.22 -13.69 -2.28
CA ARG A 215 -3.43 -14.50 -1.36
C ARG A 215 -3.23 -13.78 -0.03
N ALA A 216 -3.33 -14.52 1.05
CA ALA A 216 -3.16 -14.06 2.43
C ALA A 216 -1.83 -14.54 2.99
N VAL A 217 -1.01 -13.60 3.47
CA VAL A 217 0.20 -13.83 4.27
C VAL A 217 -0.13 -13.44 5.70
N VAL A 218 -0.18 -14.40 6.61
CA VAL A 218 -0.57 -14.17 8.00
C VAL A 218 0.66 -13.95 8.85
N ILE A 219 0.70 -12.81 9.52
CA ILE A 219 1.78 -12.42 10.44
C ILE A 219 1.27 -12.50 11.87
N ARG A 220 2.02 -13.19 12.73
CA ARG A 220 1.76 -13.29 14.17
C ARG A 220 3.07 -13.21 14.94
N ARG A 221 3.16 -12.30 15.92
CA ARG A 221 4.35 -12.09 16.77
C ARG A 221 5.65 -11.96 15.95
N GLY A 222 5.60 -11.16 14.89
CA GLY A 222 6.74 -10.90 14.02
C GLY A 222 7.02 -11.98 12.97
N ARG A 223 6.36 -13.14 12.97
CA ARG A 223 6.63 -14.24 12.05
C ARG A 223 5.49 -14.49 11.06
N LYS A 224 5.84 -14.92 9.85
CA LYS A 224 4.86 -15.49 8.92
C LYS A 224 4.45 -16.87 9.45
N VAL A 225 3.16 -17.04 9.79
CA VAL A 225 2.64 -18.31 10.31
C VAL A 225 2.00 -19.17 9.24
N VAL A 226 1.44 -18.54 8.18
CA VAL A 226 0.87 -19.28 7.05
C VAL A 226 0.75 -18.34 5.85
N GLU A 227 0.71 -18.92 4.66
CA GLU A 227 0.43 -18.27 3.39
C GLU A 227 -0.57 -19.15 2.61
N ARG A 228 -1.70 -18.57 2.18
CA ARG A 228 -2.79 -19.29 1.50
C ARG A 228 -3.44 -18.45 0.42
N MET A 229 -3.80 -19.06 -0.68
CA MET A 229 -4.73 -18.47 -1.64
C MET A 229 -6.11 -18.34 -0.97
N VAL A 230 -6.75 -17.18 -1.08
CA VAL A 230 -8.04 -16.91 -0.43
C VAL A 230 -9.12 -17.89 -0.91
N LYS A 231 -9.09 -18.30 -2.17
CA LYS A 231 -10.01 -19.30 -2.74
C LYS A 231 -9.84 -20.73 -2.17
N GLU A 232 -8.74 -21.01 -1.47
CA GLU A 232 -8.36 -22.35 -0.96
C GLU A 232 -8.43 -22.42 0.57
N THR A 233 -8.91 -21.35 1.24
CA THR A 233 -9.00 -21.26 2.70
C THR A 233 -10.29 -20.57 3.13
N THR A 234 -10.53 -20.50 4.43
CA THR A 234 -11.70 -19.84 5.00
C THR A 234 -11.30 -18.75 5.99
N VAL A 235 -12.24 -17.81 6.25
CA VAL A 235 -12.05 -16.76 7.27
C VAL A 235 -11.71 -17.38 8.63
N ASP A 236 -12.42 -18.44 9.03
CA ASP A 236 -12.24 -19.08 10.33
C ASP A 236 -10.88 -19.79 10.44
N GLU A 237 -10.40 -20.33 9.33
CA GLU A 237 -9.07 -20.92 9.28
C GLU A 237 -7.98 -19.87 9.49
N ILE A 238 -8.05 -18.76 8.76
CA ILE A 238 -7.08 -17.64 8.91
C ILE A 238 -7.15 -17.03 10.31
N VAL A 239 -8.35 -16.83 10.87
CA VAL A 239 -8.51 -16.38 12.26
C VAL A 239 -7.85 -17.36 13.22
N GLY A 240 -8.00 -18.68 13.00
CA GLY A 240 -7.35 -19.72 13.80
C GLY A 240 -5.82 -19.59 13.83
N PHE A 241 -5.19 -19.25 12.72
CA PHE A 241 -3.74 -18.97 12.65
C PHE A 241 -3.35 -17.68 13.39
N ILE A 242 -4.16 -16.63 13.27
CA ILE A 242 -3.91 -15.35 13.95
C ILE A 242 -3.94 -15.52 15.47
N VAL A 243 -4.97 -16.18 16.02
CA VAL A 243 -5.10 -16.38 17.47
C VAL A 243 -4.22 -17.54 17.98
N GLY A 244 -3.72 -18.42 17.08
CA GLY A 244 -2.82 -19.52 17.41
C GLY A 244 -3.50 -20.78 17.86
N SER A 245 -4.80 -20.94 17.61
CA SER A 245 -5.55 -22.19 17.80
C SER A 245 -5.24 -23.21 16.71
N ARG A 246 -4.69 -22.77 15.57
CA ARG A 246 -4.16 -23.63 14.49
C ARG A 246 -2.67 -23.40 14.32
N LYS A 247 -1.94 -24.47 14.00
CA LYS A 247 -0.54 -24.43 13.57
C LYS A 247 -0.52 -24.70 12.06
N ALA A 248 0.41 -24.07 11.34
CA ALA A 248 0.72 -24.50 9.97
C ALA A 248 1.21 -25.96 10.04
N GLU A 249 0.75 -26.79 9.13
CA GLU A 249 1.38 -28.09 8.89
C GLU A 249 2.80 -27.81 8.35
N GLU A 250 3.82 -28.42 8.94
CA GLU A 250 5.22 -28.30 8.57
C GLU A 250 5.47 -28.91 7.19
#